data_83fc57257f78f642d90efe66cbb5ed8e
#
_entry.id   83fc57257f78f642d90efe66cbb5ed8e
#
_cell.length_a   1.000
_cell.length_b   1.000
_cell.length_c   1.000
_cell.angle_alpha   90.00
_cell.angle_beta   90.00
_cell.angle_gamma   90.00
#
_symmetry.space_group_name_H-M   'P 1'
#
loop_
_entity.id
_entity.type
_entity.pdbx_description
1 polymer ?
#
loop_
_entity_poly.entity_id
_entity_poly.type
_entity_poly.pdbx_seq_one_letter_code
_entity_poly.pdbx_strand_id
1 'polypeptide(L)'
;MAAAYWEVVIGLEIHAQLATRSKIFSGASTAYGAEPNTQACLVDLGYPGVLPVLNEEVVHMATMFGLAVNATVAPRSVFARKNYFYPDLPKGYQISQFELPIVEHGELHIVDADGNEKRIGITRAHLEEDAGKSIHEGLDRYSGIDLNRAGTPLLEIVSEPDLSSAKEAVAYMRKIHTIVRYLGISDGNMQEGSFRCDANVSVRPQGQEALGTRAEIKNLNSFRFVERAINFEIERQIELIEDGGEVVQETRLYDSDKDETRSMRSKEESHDYRYFPDPDLLPVEISAEYIETVRQQLPELPDAKQQRFVEQYDLKPDDAALLTASRAIADFFEEAAAATEAKPQLVANWVIGDLSGALNRDGLEIGDSKVSAVALAGMLTRIHDNTISGKIAKQVFEAMWDGEGDADAVIESKGLKQITDNSAIEAAVDAVIAANPGQVSEYKAGKDKLIGFFVGQVMKATKGQANPGQVNQVLKDKLSD
;
A
#
# COMPACT_ATOMS: atom_id res chain seq x y z
N MET A 1 -12.49 25.11 21.96
CA MET A 1 -11.50 25.25 23.06
C MET A 1 -11.15 23.90 23.72
N ALA A 2 -11.82 22.80 23.40
CA ALA A 2 -11.58 21.49 24.05
C ALA A 2 -10.29 20.76 23.58
N ALA A 3 -9.86 20.92 22.35
CA ALA A 3 -8.73 20.18 21.77
C ALA A 3 -7.33 20.51 22.32
N ALA A 4 -7.19 21.60 23.08
CA ALA A 4 -5.89 22.05 23.59
C ALA A 4 -5.45 21.38 24.92
N TYR A 5 -6.28 20.51 25.50
CA TYR A 5 -6.04 19.94 26.83
C TYR A 5 -5.89 18.42 26.86
N TRP A 6 -6.03 17.73 25.73
CA TRP A 6 -6.01 16.28 25.66
C TRP A 6 -4.85 15.75 24.84
N GLU A 7 -4.15 14.78 25.37
CA GLU A 7 -3.18 13.96 24.64
C GLU A 7 -3.82 12.63 24.26
N VAL A 8 -3.71 12.26 23.01
CA VAL A 8 -4.18 10.99 22.46
C VAL A 8 -3.02 10.00 22.45
N VAL A 9 -3.27 8.78 22.90
CA VAL A 9 -2.32 7.70 22.91
C VAL A 9 -2.92 6.49 22.22
N ILE A 10 -2.27 6.02 21.16
CA ILE A 10 -2.74 4.93 20.33
C ILE A 10 -1.64 3.88 20.18
N GLY A 11 -2.03 2.60 20.30
CA GLY A 11 -1.26 1.45 19.91
C GLY A 11 -2.04 0.61 18.91
N LEU A 12 -1.35 0.00 17.96
CA LEU A 12 -1.97 -0.88 16.96
C LEU A 12 -1.48 -2.32 17.10
N GLU A 13 -2.40 -3.25 16.92
CA GLU A 13 -2.15 -4.67 16.75
C GLU A 13 -2.52 -5.06 15.32
N ILE A 14 -1.51 -5.43 14.52
CA ILE A 14 -1.69 -5.77 13.12
C ILE A 14 -1.45 -7.26 12.93
N HIS A 15 -2.43 -7.95 12.33
CA HIS A 15 -2.34 -9.35 11.96
C HIS A 15 -2.15 -9.49 10.46
N ALA A 16 -1.03 -10.05 10.05
CA ALA A 16 -0.74 -10.35 8.65
C ALA A 16 -0.67 -11.87 8.44
N GLN A 17 -1.54 -12.40 7.57
CA GLN A 17 -1.42 -13.79 7.14
C GLN A 17 -0.16 -13.94 6.29
N LEU A 18 0.67 -14.94 6.63
CA LEU A 18 1.89 -15.21 5.89
C LEU A 18 1.59 -16.05 4.63
N ALA A 19 2.20 -15.68 3.53
CA ALA A 19 1.92 -16.23 2.19
C ALA A 19 2.61 -17.58 1.94
N THR A 20 2.52 -18.49 2.89
CA THR A 20 2.99 -19.87 2.74
C THR A 20 1.99 -20.72 1.96
N ARG A 21 2.43 -21.78 1.32
CA ARG A 21 1.53 -22.69 0.61
C ARG A 21 0.83 -23.70 1.53
N SER A 22 1.41 -23.96 2.68
CA SER A 22 0.84 -24.83 3.72
C SER A 22 0.73 -24.08 5.05
N LYS A 23 -0.11 -24.57 5.93
CA LYS A 23 -0.40 -24.00 7.23
C LYS A 23 0.82 -24.02 8.18
N ILE A 24 0.72 -23.30 9.30
CA ILE A 24 1.85 -23.15 10.23
C ILE A 24 2.25 -24.49 10.87
N PHE A 25 1.29 -25.35 11.17
CA PHE A 25 1.53 -26.62 11.91
C PHE A 25 1.00 -27.85 11.18
N SER A 26 0.51 -27.72 9.97
CA SER A 26 -0.02 -28.81 9.16
C SER A 26 0.28 -28.64 7.68
N GLY A 27 0.14 -29.72 6.93
CA GLY A 27 0.32 -29.73 5.48
C GLY A 27 -0.88 -29.26 4.67
N ALA A 28 -1.98 -28.83 5.31
CA ALA A 28 -3.16 -28.36 4.59
C ALA A 28 -2.86 -27.04 3.84
N SER A 29 -3.58 -26.81 2.74
CA SER A 29 -3.38 -25.64 1.89
C SER A 29 -3.87 -24.34 2.57
N THR A 30 -3.21 -23.24 2.27
CA THR A 30 -3.58 -21.88 2.67
C THR A 30 -4.30 -21.11 1.56
N ALA A 31 -4.56 -21.72 0.40
CA ALA A 31 -5.19 -21.04 -0.73
C ALA A 31 -6.58 -20.50 -0.37
N TYR A 32 -6.86 -19.25 -0.79
CA TYR A 32 -8.13 -18.60 -0.55
C TYR A 32 -9.22 -19.07 -1.53
N GLY A 33 -10.49 -19.09 -1.07
CA GLY A 33 -11.65 -19.28 -1.93
C GLY A 33 -12.04 -20.73 -2.20
N ALA A 34 -11.44 -21.71 -1.51
CA ALA A 34 -11.86 -23.10 -1.61
C ALA A 34 -13.23 -23.34 -0.91
N GLU A 35 -13.93 -24.41 -1.32
CA GLU A 35 -15.16 -24.85 -0.66
C GLU A 35 -14.93 -25.07 0.85
N PRO A 36 -15.90 -24.71 1.70
CA PRO A 36 -15.75 -24.81 3.15
C PRO A 36 -15.29 -26.19 3.61
N ASN A 37 -14.37 -26.21 4.56
CA ASN A 37 -13.82 -27.42 5.19
C ASN A 37 -13.09 -28.40 4.26
N THR A 38 -12.62 -27.95 3.10
CA THR A 38 -11.83 -28.76 2.17
C THR A 38 -10.33 -28.63 2.36
N GLN A 39 -9.88 -27.64 3.11
CA GLN A 39 -8.47 -27.35 3.40
C GLN A 39 -8.19 -27.37 4.91
N ALA A 40 -8.58 -28.46 5.58
CA ALA A 40 -8.32 -28.69 6.98
C ALA A 40 -7.93 -30.15 7.19
N CYS A 41 -6.77 -30.37 7.82
CA CYS A 41 -6.33 -31.71 8.19
C CYS A 41 -6.65 -32.03 9.66
N LEU A 42 -6.33 -33.23 10.12
CA LEU A 42 -6.63 -33.69 11.47
C LEU A 42 -6.00 -32.79 12.57
N VAL A 43 -4.85 -32.17 12.30
CA VAL A 43 -4.21 -31.20 13.20
C VAL A 43 -5.08 -29.95 13.35
N ASP A 44 -5.58 -29.41 12.23
CA ASP A 44 -6.42 -28.21 12.22
C ASP A 44 -7.79 -28.48 12.86
N LEU A 45 -8.28 -29.72 12.79
CA LEU A 45 -9.53 -30.17 13.39
C LEU A 45 -9.41 -30.51 14.87
N GLY A 46 -8.20 -30.52 15.42
CA GLY A 46 -7.97 -30.84 16.83
C GLY A 46 -8.25 -32.29 17.22
N TYR A 47 -7.99 -33.23 16.32
CA TYR A 47 -8.20 -34.67 16.61
C TYR A 47 -7.24 -35.15 17.70
N PRO A 48 -7.70 -36.10 18.55
CA PRO A 48 -6.83 -36.69 19.58
C PRO A 48 -5.59 -37.37 18.99
N GLY A 49 -4.43 -37.12 19.58
CA GLY A 49 -3.17 -37.76 19.20
C GLY A 49 -2.43 -37.15 18.01
N VAL A 50 -2.97 -36.07 17.41
CA VAL A 50 -2.23 -35.35 16.37
C VAL A 50 -1.14 -34.46 16.97
N LEU A 51 -0.06 -34.28 16.23
CA LEU A 51 1.07 -33.44 16.64
C LEU A 51 1.31 -32.33 15.62
N PRO A 52 1.49 -31.09 16.06
CA PRO A 52 1.86 -29.98 15.21
C PRO A 52 3.29 -30.13 14.67
N VAL A 53 3.54 -29.73 13.43
CA VAL A 53 4.87 -29.65 12.83
C VAL A 53 5.06 -28.26 12.26
N LEU A 54 6.05 -27.52 12.81
CA LEU A 54 6.31 -26.14 12.42
C LEU A 54 6.78 -26.05 10.96
N ASN A 55 6.15 -25.14 10.22
CA ASN A 55 6.55 -24.79 8.87
C ASN A 55 7.76 -23.84 8.92
N GLU A 56 8.88 -24.29 8.34
CA GLU A 56 10.15 -23.54 8.31
C GLU A 56 10.01 -22.19 7.58
N GLU A 57 9.22 -22.12 6.53
CA GLU A 57 8.99 -20.89 5.76
C GLU A 57 8.39 -19.76 6.61
N VAL A 58 7.58 -20.11 7.60
CA VAL A 58 7.01 -19.14 8.55
C VAL A 58 8.09 -18.46 9.39
N VAL A 59 9.08 -19.22 9.84
CA VAL A 59 10.23 -18.70 10.59
C VAL A 59 11.07 -17.78 9.69
N HIS A 60 11.28 -18.18 8.44
CA HIS A 60 11.98 -17.37 7.45
C HIS A 60 11.29 -16.03 7.22
N MET A 61 10.00 -16.03 6.98
CA MET A 61 9.20 -14.81 6.75
C MET A 61 9.19 -13.88 7.97
N ALA A 62 9.04 -14.43 9.18
CA ALA A 62 9.10 -13.63 10.40
C ALA A 62 10.48 -13.01 10.63
N THR A 63 11.55 -13.75 10.31
CA THR A 63 12.94 -13.24 10.38
C THR A 63 13.15 -12.10 9.38
N MET A 64 12.67 -12.24 8.14
CA MET A 64 12.70 -11.16 7.14
C MET A 64 11.99 -9.90 7.66
N PHE A 65 10.82 -10.05 8.25
CA PHE A 65 10.08 -8.92 8.82
C PHE A 65 10.87 -8.25 9.94
N GLY A 66 11.40 -9.02 10.90
CA GLY A 66 12.19 -8.48 12.00
C GLY A 66 13.38 -7.65 11.52
N LEU A 67 14.10 -8.15 10.51
CA LEU A 67 15.22 -7.43 9.91
C LEU A 67 14.78 -6.17 9.18
N ALA A 68 13.63 -6.20 8.49
CA ALA A 68 13.10 -5.06 7.74
C ALA A 68 12.66 -3.89 8.64
N VAL A 69 12.31 -4.16 9.89
CA VAL A 69 11.88 -3.13 10.87
C VAL A 69 12.95 -2.86 11.93
N ASN A 70 14.21 -3.18 11.65
CA ASN A 70 15.35 -2.98 12.56
C ASN A 70 15.15 -3.61 13.95
N ALA A 71 14.39 -4.68 14.02
CA ALA A 71 14.11 -5.37 15.26
C ALA A 71 15.20 -6.40 15.61
N THR A 72 15.18 -6.84 16.86
CA THR A 72 15.94 -7.99 17.30
C THR A 72 15.18 -9.26 16.94
N VAL A 73 15.79 -10.13 16.14
CA VAL A 73 15.31 -11.51 15.92
C VAL A 73 15.83 -12.35 17.08
N ALA A 74 14.93 -12.94 17.85
CA ALA A 74 15.28 -13.70 19.04
C ALA A 74 16.07 -14.98 18.67
N PRO A 75 17.21 -15.25 19.33
CA PRO A 75 17.98 -16.47 19.09
C PRO A 75 17.22 -17.71 19.55
N ARG A 76 16.26 -17.55 20.44
CA ARG A 76 15.37 -18.60 20.92
C ARG A 76 13.96 -18.05 21.10
N SER A 77 12.99 -18.76 20.55
CA SER A 77 11.57 -18.43 20.59
C SER A 77 10.77 -19.66 21.00
N VAL A 78 9.67 -19.48 21.72
CA VAL A 78 8.85 -20.56 22.24
C VAL A 78 7.39 -20.35 21.85
N PHE A 79 6.77 -21.40 21.32
CA PHE A 79 5.33 -21.43 21.13
C PHE A 79 4.63 -21.77 22.44
N ALA A 80 3.54 -21.07 22.70
CA ALA A 80 2.69 -21.24 23.87
C ALA A 80 1.25 -21.49 23.45
N ARG A 81 0.49 -22.15 24.32
CA ARG A 81 -0.93 -22.33 24.16
C ARG A 81 -1.69 -21.19 24.82
N LYS A 82 -2.48 -20.47 24.00
CA LYS A 82 -3.46 -19.48 24.43
C LYS A 82 -4.81 -20.15 24.55
N ASN A 83 -5.28 -20.38 25.76
CA ASN A 83 -6.46 -21.21 26.01
C ASN A 83 -7.74 -20.37 25.99
N TYR A 84 -8.63 -20.65 25.06
CA TYR A 84 -9.99 -20.10 24.99
C TYR A 84 -10.87 -20.98 24.10
N PHE A 85 -12.19 -20.87 24.25
CA PHE A 85 -13.14 -21.76 23.58
C PHE A 85 -14.02 -20.98 22.61
N TYR A 86 -13.91 -21.36 21.34
CA TYR A 86 -14.77 -20.91 20.27
C TYR A 86 -15.05 -22.06 19.31
N PRO A 87 -16.25 -22.10 18.67
CA PRO A 87 -16.59 -23.18 17.73
C PRO A 87 -15.62 -23.30 16.56
N ASP A 88 -15.01 -22.20 16.12
CA ASP A 88 -14.03 -22.14 15.04
C ASP A 88 -12.58 -22.40 15.49
N LEU A 89 -12.40 -22.75 16.75
CA LEU A 89 -11.12 -23.17 17.34
C LEU A 89 -11.27 -24.55 18.00
N PRO A 90 -11.29 -25.66 17.22
CA PRO A 90 -11.69 -26.99 17.73
C PRO A 90 -10.78 -27.53 18.82
N LYS A 91 -9.52 -27.15 18.85
CA LYS A 91 -8.54 -27.58 19.88
C LYS A 91 -8.85 -27.02 21.26
N GLY A 92 -9.60 -25.90 21.33
CA GLY A 92 -9.80 -25.17 22.59
C GLY A 92 -8.60 -24.32 23.02
N TYR A 93 -7.58 -24.22 22.19
CA TYR A 93 -6.44 -23.32 22.34
C TYR A 93 -5.89 -22.91 20.98
N GLN A 94 -5.30 -21.73 20.93
CA GLN A 94 -4.52 -21.23 19.81
C GLN A 94 -3.04 -21.38 20.13
N ILE A 95 -2.25 -21.94 19.23
CA ILE A 95 -0.80 -21.94 19.33
C ILE A 95 -0.33 -20.54 18.91
N SER A 96 0.38 -19.89 19.83
CA SER A 96 0.85 -18.51 19.70
C SER A 96 2.24 -18.39 20.37
N GLN A 97 2.73 -17.20 20.59
CA GLN A 97 3.93 -16.91 21.35
C GLN A 97 3.60 -15.83 22.40
N PHE A 98 4.15 -15.94 23.60
CA PHE A 98 3.87 -14.99 24.68
C PHE A 98 5.14 -14.42 25.29
N GLU A 99 5.88 -15.17 26.10
CA GLU A 99 7.06 -14.67 26.80
C GLU A 99 8.30 -14.52 25.90
N LEU A 100 8.44 -15.39 24.90
CA LEU A 100 9.59 -15.43 23.99
C LEU A 100 9.13 -15.36 22.53
N PRO A 101 8.70 -14.19 22.06
CA PRO A 101 8.33 -13.99 20.68
C PRO A 101 9.55 -14.05 19.76
N ILE A 102 9.32 -14.28 18.47
CA ILE A 102 10.39 -14.38 17.48
C ILE A 102 11.06 -13.03 17.17
N VAL A 103 10.33 -11.93 17.29
CA VAL A 103 10.80 -10.58 16.97
C VAL A 103 10.45 -9.63 18.11
N GLU A 104 11.42 -8.82 18.54
CA GLU A 104 11.28 -7.84 19.61
C GLU A 104 11.99 -6.52 19.27
N HIS A 105 11.50 -5.43 19.83
CA HIS A 105 12.17 -4.12 19.84
C HIS A 105 12.52 -3.60 18.45
N GLY A 106 11.53 -3.56 17.56
CA GLY A 106 11.66 -2.95 16.24
C GLY A 106 11.27 -1.48 16.23
N GLU A 107 11.44 -0.85 15.07
CA GLU A 107 11.03 0.53 14.85
C GLU A 107 10.71 0.82 13.39
N LEU A 108 9.84 1.79 13.20
CA LEU A 108 9.54 2.42 11.93
C LEU A 108 9.60 3.93 12.06
N HIS A 109 9.77 4.60 10.93
CA HIS A 109 9.61 6.04 10.81
C HIS A 109 8.41 6.37 9.91
N ILE A 110 7.56 7.25 10.39
CA ILE A 110 6.43 7.81 9.64
C ILE A 110 6.61 9.32 9.50
N VAL A 111 5.86 9.94 8.60
CA VAL A 111 5.76 11.39 8.51
C VAL A 111 4.48 11.82 9.23
N ASP A 112 4.60 12.72 10.20
CA ASP A 112 3.49 13.27 10.95
C ASP A 112 2.66 14.30 10.13
N ALA A 113 1.63 14.87 10.74
CA ALA A 113 0.76 15.84 10.08
C ALA A 113 1.47 17.16 9.72
N ASP A 114 2.56 17.46 10.39
CA ASP A 114 3.38 18.67 10.19
C ASP A 114 4.54 18.44 9.21
N GLY A 115 4.66 17.22 8.68
CA GLY A 115 5.70 16.84 7.74
C GLY A 115 7.03 16.44 8.40
N ASN A 116 7.05 16.23 9.73
CA ASN A 116 8.24 15.80 10.44
C ASN A 116 8.31 14.27 10.50
N GLU A 117 9.54 13.77 10.49
CA GLU A 117 9.78 12.35 10.74
C GLU A 117 9.52 12.00 12.19
N LYS A 118 8.73 10.96 12.43
CA LYS A 118 8.39 10.45 13.76
C LYS A 118 8.71 8.96 13.84
N ARG A 119 9.51 8.59 14.83
CA ARG A 119 9.81 7.20 15.17
C ARG A 119 8.63 6.57 15.91
N ILE A 120 8.24 5.38 15.49
CA ILE A 120 7.23 4.53 16.16
C ILE A 120 7.88 3.20 16.51
N GLY A 121 7.86 2.84 17.78
CA GLY A 121 8.38 1.57 18.25
C GLY A 121 7.47 0.40 17.91
N ILE A 122 8.08 -0.75 17.70
CA ILE A 122 7.42 -2.05 17.61
C ILE A 122 7.85 -2.86 18.83
N THR A 123 6.91 -3.14 19.71
CA THR A 123 7.18 -3.93 20.92
C THR A 123 7.65 -5.32 20.56
N ARG A 124 6.89 -5.97 19.67
CA ARG A 124 7.14 -7.33 19.21
C ARG A 124 6.39 -7.66 17.93
N ALA A 125 6.85 -8.71 17.27
CA ALA A 125 6.04 -9.46 16.33
C ALA A 125 6.16 -10.95 16.67
N HIS A 126 5.03 -11.64 16.78
CA HIS A 126 5.01 -13.02 17.15
C HIS A 126 4.20 -13.87 16.18
N LEU A 127 4.57 -15.15 16.11
CA LEU A 127 3.91 -16.12 15.26
C LEU A 127 2.73 -16.75 15.99
N GLU A 128 1.65 -16.95 15.26
CA GLU A 128 0.47 -17.68 15.73
C GLU A 128 -0.30 -18.31 14.58
N GLU A 129 -1.26 -19.16 14.90
CA GLU A 129 -2.20 -19.72 13.95
C GLU A 129 -3.49 -18.92 13.92
N ASP A 130 -4.08 -18.76 12.72
CA ASP A 130 -5.42 -18.16 12.61
C ASP A 130 -6.51 -19.15 13.06
N ALA A 131 -7.62 -18.64 13.55
CA ALA A 131 -8.82 -19.42 13.82
C ALA A 131 -9.61 -19.68 12.53
N GLY A 132 -10.57 -20.61 12.58
CA GLY A 132 -11.54 -20.81 11.53
C GLY A 132 -12.50 -19.62 11.38
N LYS A 133 -13.54 -19.82 10.62
CA LYS A 133 -14.62 -18.83 10.39
C LYS A 133 -15.95 -19.35 10.92
N SER A 134 -16.67 -18.50 11.67
CA SER A 134 -18.08 -18.72 11.99
C SER A 134 -18.95 -18.00 10.95
N ILE A 135 -19.85 -18.73 10.31
CA ILE A 135 -20.75 -18.24 9.25
C ILE A 135 -22.14 -18.14 9.82
N HIS A 136 -22.73 -16.94 9.81
CA HIS A 136 -24.06 -16.66 10.33
C HIS A 136 -25.07 -16.36 9.22
N GLU A 137 -24.61 -15.95 8.06
CA GLU A 137 -25.46 -15.58 6.93
C GLU A 137 -26.08 -16.81 6.26
N GLY A 138 -27.38 -16.74 5.99
CA GLY A 138 -28.10 -17.80 5.30
C GLY A 138 -28.47 -19.03 6.17
N LEU A 139 -28.21 -18.96 7.47
CA LEU A 139 -28.46 -20.06 8.42
C LEU A 139 -29.37 -19.60 9.59
N ASP A 140 -30.69 -19.73 9.45
CA ASP A 140 -31.67 -19.11 10.35
C ASP A 140 -31.55 -19.47 11.85
N ARG A 141 -31.00 -20.61 12.21
CA ARG A 141 -30.87 -21.07 13.60
C ARG A 141 -29.56 -21.74 13.92
N TYR A 142 -28.63 -21.74 12.99
CA TYR A 142 -27.36 -22.41 13.12
C TYR A 142 -26.22 -21.46 12.72
N SER A 143 -25.06 -21.70 13.29
CA SER A 143 -23.82 -21.12 12.78
C SER A 143 -23.05 -22.20 12.03
N GLY A 144 -22.67 -21.91 10.79
CA GLY A 144 -21.72 -22.72 10.05
C GLY A 144 -20.31 -22.52 10.55
N ILE A 145 -19.50 -23.56 10.56
CA ILE A 145 -18.10 -23.49 10.91
C ILE A 145 -17.28 -23.92 9.68
N ASP A 146 -16.45 -22.99 9.19
CA ASP A 146 -15.49 -23.24 8.12
C ASP A 146 -14.07 -23.21 8.70
N LEU A 147 -13.38 -24.34 8.64
CA LEU A 147 -12.03 -24.52 9.19
C LEU A 147 -10.92 -24.37 8.14
N ASN A 148 -11.23 -23.91 6.92
CA ASN A 148 -10.22 -23.68 5.90
C ASN A 148 -9.15 -22.67 6.35
N ARG A 149 -9.54 -21.64 7.11
CA ARG A 149 -8.62 -20.65 7.65
C ARG A 149 -7.87 -21.14 8.91
N ALA A 150 -8.44 -22.07 9.67
CA ALA A 150 -7.84 -22.58 10.91
C ALA A 150 -6.42 -23.11 10.64
N GLY A 151 -5.43 -22.61 11.38
CA GLY A 151 -4.02 -22.96 11.19
C GLY A 151 -3.28 -22.19 10.12
N THR A 152 -3.91 -21.22 9.44
CA THR A 152 -3.20 -20.30 8.55
C THR A 152 -2.17 -19.49 9.35
N PRO A 153 -0.91 -19.39 8.89
CA PRO A 153 0.12 -18.67 9.62
C PRO A 153 -0.20 -17.19 9.76
N LEU A 154 -0.11 -16.66 10.96
CA LEU A 154 -0.21 -15.23 11.27
C LEU A 154 1.07 -14.69 11.85
N LEU A 155 1.40 -13.46 11.48
CA LEU A 155 2.34 -12.61 12.19
C LEU A 155 1.53 -11.48 12.85
N GLU A 156 1.48 -11.46 14.18
CA GLU A 156 0.89 -10.38 14.96
C GLU A 156 1.96 -9.36 15.31
N ILE A 157 1.78 -8.12 14.89
CA ILE A 157 2.72 -7.02 15.03
C ILE A 157 2.12 -6.00 15.99
N VAL A 158 2.77 -5.79 17.13
CA VAL A 158 2.30 -4.92 18.20
C VAL A 158 3.17 -3.68 18.27
N SER A 159 2.58 -2.51 18.08
CA SER A 159 3.29 -1.24 18.22
C SER A 159 3.42 -0.80 19.67
N GLU A 160 4.43 0.01 19.96
CA GLU A 160 4.44 0.85 21.15
C GLU A 160 3.29 1.89 21.07
N PRO A 161 2.82 2.43 22.22
CA PRO A 161 1.77 3.45 22.24
C PRO A 161 2.31 4.84 21.88
N ASP A 162 3.01 4.93 20.76
CA ASP A 162 3.70 6.14 20.31
C ASP A 162 2.87 7.00 19.36
N LEU A 163 1.73 6.48 18.89
CA LEU A 163 0.87 7.17 17.93
C LEU A 163 -0.04 8.16 18.66
N SER A 164 -0.18 9.37 18.11
CA SER A 164 -0.89 10.49 18.74
C SER A 164 -2.10 10.99 17.94
N SER A 165 -2.36 10.41 16.78
CA SER A 165 -3.52 10.76 15.95
C SER A 165 -3.95 9.61 15.05
N ALA A 166 -5.19 9.65 14.57
CA ALA A 166 -5.71 8.68 13.61
C ALA A 166 -4.91 8.70 12.30
N LYS A 167 -4.41 9.85 11.86
CA LYS A 167 -3.57 9.97 10.66
C LYS A 167 -2.23 9.27 10.84
N GLU A 168 -1.59 9.43 11.99
CA GLU A 168 -0.35 8.70 12.31
C GLU A 168 -0.58 7.19 12.37
N ALA A 169 -1.70 6.74 12.96
CA ALA A 169 -2.08 5.34 12.99
C ALA A 169 -2.23 4.76 11.56
N VAL A 170 -2.91 5.48 10.67
CA VAL A 170 -3.03 5.07 9.26
C VAL A 170 -1.68 5.09 8.55
N ALA A 171 -0.83 6.08 8.79
CA ALA A 171 0.52 6.15 8.20
C ALA A 171 1.37 4.95 8.63
N TYR A 172 1.37 4.61 9.92
CA TYR A 172 2.05 3.44 10.45
C TYR A 172 1.52 2.14 9.83
N MET A 173 0.19 1.96 9.81
CA MET A 173 -0.44 0.79 9.24
C MET A 173 -0.11 0.61 7.75
N ARG A 174 -0.13 1.71 6.97
CA ARG A 174 0.29 1.70 5.56
C ARG A 174 1.75 1.29 5.39
N LYS A 175 2.62 1.76 6.28
CA LYS A 175 4.04 1.41 6.25
C LYS A 175 4.25 -0.09 6.47
N ILE A 176 3.63 -0.67 7.50
CA ILE A 176 3.64 -2.12 7.75
C ILE A 176 3.09 -2.87 6.53
N HIS A 177 1.94 -2.45 6.01
CA HIS A 177 1.32 -3.06 4.83
C HIS A 177 2.26 -3.07 3.62
N THR A 178 2.94 -1.95 3.35
CA THR A 178 3.91 -1.84 2.27
C THR A 178 5.10 -2.78 2.50
N ILE A 179 5.64 -2.84 3.72
CA ILE A 179 6.78 -3.70 4.06
C ILE A 179 6.44 -5.18 3.84
N VAL A 180 5.31 -5.68 4.36
CA VAL A 180 4.96 -7.11 4.21
C VAL A 180 4.74 -7.50 2.75
N ARG A 181 4.23 -6.59 1.93
CA ARG A 181 4.10 -6.80 0.49
C ARG A 181 5.44 -6.74 -0.24
N TYR A 182 6.32 -5.82 0.10
CA TYR A 182 7.68 -5.73 -0.46
C TYR A 182 8.51 -6.97 -0.19
N LEU A 183 8.41 -7.48 1.03
CA LEU A 183 9.06 -8.72 1.43
C LEU A 183 8.46 -9.96 0.74
N GLY A 184 7.25 -9.84 0.18
CA GLY A 184 6.51 -10.97 -0.39
C GLY A 184 6.01 -11.96 0.66
N ILE A 185 5.93 -11.56 1.93
CA ILE A 185 5.50 -12.42 3.05
C ILE A 185 4.00 -12.41 3.30
N SER A 186 3.28 -11.43 2.76
CA SER A 186 1.82 -11.34 2.81
C SER A 186 1.29 -10.62 1.58
N ASP A 187 0.10 -10.99 1.11
CA ASP A 187 -0.60 -10.28 0.04
C ASP A 187 -1.21 -8.94 0.52
N GLY A 188 -1.39 -8.79 1.83
CA GLY A 188 -1.94 -7.59 2.45
C GLY A 188 -3.41 -7.32 2.12
N ASN A 189 -4.16 -8.32 1.69
CA ASN A 189 -5.55 -8.16 1.28
C ASN A 189 -6.49 -7.99 2.49
N MET A 190 -6.89 -6.75 2.77
CA MET A 190 -7.77 -6.44 3.89
C MET A 190 -9.20 -6.96 3.70
N GLN A 191 -9.69 -7.07 2.46
CA GLN A 191 -11.05 -7.55 2.16
C GLN A 191 -11.17 -9.05 2.38
N GLU A 192 -10.13 -9.80 2.09
CA GLU A 192 -10.07 -11.24 2.33
C GLU A 192 -9.66 -11.59 3.77
N GLY A 193 -9.26 -10.58 4.56
CA GLY A 193 -8.84 -10.75 5.95
C GLY A 193 -7.38 -11.19 6.12
N SER A 194 -6.57 -11.10 5.08
CA SER A 194 -5.13 -11.39 5.15
C SER A 194 -4.35 -10.33 5.92
N PHE A 195 -4.93 -9.14 6.07
CA PHE A 195 -4.35 -8.02 6.81
C PHE A 195 -5.44 -7.34 7.63
N ARG A 196 -5.32 -7.39 8.95
CA ARG A 196 -6.31 -6.89 9.90
C ARG A 196 -5.64 -5.98 10.91
N CYS A 197 -6.40 -5.04 11.47
CA CYS A 197 -5.90 -4.12 12.48
C CYS A 197 -6.90 -3.99 13.61
N ASP A 198 -6.41 -4.08 14.84
CA ASP A 198 -7.10 -3.69 16.06
C ASP A 198 -6.40 -2.45 16.62
N ALA A 199 -7.17 -1.46 17.09
CA ALA A 199 -6.65 -0.22 17.60
C ALA A 199 -6.95 -0.08 19.09
N ASN A 200 -5.92 0.18 19.89
CA ASN A 200 -6.03 0.54 21.29
C ASN A 200 -5.95 2.07 21.41
N VAL A 201 -7.01 2.70 21.90
CA VAL A 201 -7.12 4.15 21.99
C VAL A 201 -7.35 4.59 23.43
N SER A 202 -6.58 5.55 23.90
CA SER A 202 -6.81 6.24 25.17
C SER A 202 -6.54 7.72 25.04
N VAL A 203 -7.13 8.51 25.95
CA VAL A 203 -6.88 9.94 26.08
C VAL A 203 -6.46 10.27 27.50
N ARG A 204 -5.61 11.29 27.67
CA ARG A 204 -5.20 11.79 28.97
C ARG A 204 -5.10 13.32 28.93
N PRO A 205 -5.25 14.00 30.08
CA PRO A 205 -4.95 15.43 30.17
C PRO A 205 -3.50 15.72 29.76
N GLN A 206 -3.27 16.82 29.07
CA GLN A 206 -1.94 17.23 28.65
C GLN A 206 -0.99 17.36 29.85
N GLY A 207 0.19 16.77 29.74
CA GLY A 207 1.21 16.76 30.79
C GLY A 207 1.01 15.70 31.89
N GLN A 208 0.00 14.85 31.80
CA GLN A 208 -0.17 13.71 32.67
C GLN A 208 0.78 12.57 32.22
N GLU A 209 1.62 12.04 33.13
CA GLU A 209 2.52 10.91 32.80
C GLU A 209 1.78 9.58 32.65
N ALA A 210 0.81 9.31 33.54
CA ALA A 210 0.05 8.07 33.52
C ALA A 210 -0.86 8.01 32.29
N LEU A 211 -0.88 6.84 31.61
CA LEU A 211 -1.79 6.60 30.49
C LEU A 211 -3.24 6.60 30.98
N GLY A 212 -4.14 7.04 30.09
CA GLY A 212 -5.58 6.90 30.28
C GLY A 212 -6.04 5.44 30.13
N THR A 213 -7.29 5.19 30.52
CA THR A 213 -7.92 3.89 30.28
C THR A 213 -8.15 3.69 28.80
N ARG A 214 -7.67 2.57 28.25
CA ARG A 214 -7.79 2.27 26.82
C ARG A 214 -9.08 1.52 26.50
N ALA A 215 -9.61 1.77 25.30
CA ALA A 215 -10.57 0.91 24.64
C ALA A 215 -9.92 0.29 23.40
N GLU A 216 -10.18 -0.99 23.18
CA GLU A 216 -9.78 -1.73 22.00
C GLU A 216 -10.88 -1.68 20.95
N ILE A 217 -10.56 -1.32 19.71
CA ILE A 217 -11.52 -1.27 18.60
C ILE A 217 -11.21 -2.39 17.62
N LYS A 218 -12.21 -3.22 17.34
CA LYS A 218 -12.14 -4.33 16.38
C LYS A 218 -12.98 -4.07 15.13
N ASN A 219 -12.87 -4.97 14.15
CA ASN A 219 -13.58 -4.93 12.88
C ASN A 219 -13.13 -3.78 11.96
N LEU A 220 -11.83 -3.51 11.96
CA LEU A 220 -11.20 -2.49 11.12
C LEU A 220 -10.59 -3.16 9.88
N ASN A 221 -11.31 -3.14 8.76
CA ASN A 221 -10.95 -3.84 7.53
C ASN A 221 -10.59 -2.91 6.36
N SER A 222 -10.35 -1.64 6.64
CA SER A 222 -9.80 -0.67 5.68
C SER A 222 -9.07 0.47 6.39
N PHE A 223 -8.13 1.10 5.71
CA PHE A 223 -7.43 2.28 6.23
C PHE A 223 -8.39 3.41 6.61
N ARG A 224 -9.44 3.60 5.80
CA ARG A 224 -10.48 4.61 6.07
C ARG A 224 -11.24 4.31 7.35
N PHE A 225 -11.57 3.04 7.60
CA PHE A 225 -12.30 2.65 8.81
C PHE A 225 -11.44 2.78 10.05
N VAL A 226 -10.13 2.49 9.95
CA VAL A 226 -9.18 2.75 11.06
C VAL A 226 -9.20 4.23 11.43
N GLU A 227 -9.08 5.14 10.46
CA GLU A 227 -9.07 6.58 10.71
C GLU A 227 -10.38 7.05 11.37
N ARG A 228 -11.53 6.63 10.83
CA ARG A 228 -12.84 7.03 11.33
C ARG A 228 -13.10 6.49 12.74
N ALA A 229 -12.85 5.21 12.94
CA ALA A 229 -13.08 4.56 14.22
C ALA A 229 -12.23 5.16 15.34
N ILE A 230 -10.96 5.45 15.07
CA ILE A 230 -10.07 6.09 16.02
C ILE A 230 -10.55 7.51 16.36
N ASN A 231 -10.91 8.31 15.35
CA ASN A 231 -11.43 9.68 15.58
C ASN A 231 -12.70 9.65 16.41
N PHE A 232 -13.66 8.77 16.06
CA PHE A 232 -14.88 8.61 16.85
C PHE A 232 -14.58 8.26 18.31
N GLU A 233 -13.68 7.32 18.53
CA GLU A 233 -13.34 6.86 19.89
C GLU A 233 -12.64 7.95 20.72
N ILE A 234 -11.78 8.75 20.10
CA ILE A 234 -11.14 9.90 20.74
C ILE A 234 -12.21 10.91 21.20
N GLU A 235 -13.11 11.29 20.32
CA GLU A 235 -14.19 12.22 20.62
C GLU A 235 -15.09 11.67 21.73
N ARG A 236 -15.52 10.42 21.63
CA ARG A 236 -16.34 9.75 22.64
C ARG A 236 -15.70 9.74 24.02
N GLN A 237 -14.40 9.41 24.10
CA GLN A 237 -13.70 9.37 25.39
C GLN A 237 -13.55 10.76 26.01
N ILE A 238 -13.22 11.77 25.21
CA ILE A 238 -13.11 13.15 25.67
C ILE A 238 -14.47 13.67 26.19
N GLU A 239 -15.55 13.51 25.42
CA GLU A 239 -16.89 13.90 25.81
C GLU A 239 -17.32 13.21 27.10
N LEU A 240 -17.10 11.90 27.21
CA LEU A 240 -17.45 11.14 28.40
C LEU A 240 -16.73 11.65 29.65
N ILE A 241 -15.44 11.99 29.56
CA ILE A 241 -14.67 12.49 30.70
C ILE A 241 -15.07 13.94 31.06
N GLU A 242 -15.32 14.78 30.06
CA GLU A 242 -15.76 16.18 30.27
C GLU A 242 -17.14 16.23 30.90
N ASP A 243 -18.02 15.26 30.64
CA ASP A 243 -19.33 15.08 31.28
C ASP A 243 -19.24 14.47 32.70
N GLY A 244 -18.05 14.19 33.19
CA GLY A 244 -17.80 13.64 34.54
C GLY A 244 -17.96 12.11 34.62
N GLY A 245 -18.00 11.42 33.49
CA GLY A 245 -17.95 9.95 33.41
C GLY A 245 -16.52 9.39 33.44
N GLU A 246 -16.41 8.07 33.39
CA GLU A 246 -15.14 7.36 33.36
C GLU A 246 -15.07 6.42 32.16
N VAL A 247 -13.92 6.41 31.46
CA VAL A 247 -13.66 5.44 30.39
C VAL A 247 -13.45 4.06 31.00
N VAL A 248 -14.18 3.08 30.49
CA VAL A 248 -14.04 1.67 30.89
C VAL A 248 -13.14 0.96 29.90
N GLN A 249 -12.24 0.12 30.40
CA GLN A 249 -11.44 -0.75 29.53
C GLN A 249 -12.33 -1.84 28.95
N GLU A 250 -12.60 -1.78 27.68
CA GLU A 250 -13.50 -2.67 26.96
C GLU A 250 -13.06 -2.90 25.53
N THR A 251 -13.60 -3.95 24.92
CA THR A 251 -13.52 -4.16 23.48
C THR A 251 -14.77 -3.58 22.82
N ARG A 252 -14.57 -2.78 21.78
CA ARG A 252 -15.62 -2.12 21.02
C ARG A 252 -15.60 -2.57 19.56
N LEU A 253 -16.75 -2.68 18.96
CA LEU A 253 -16.92 -3.00 17.54
C LEU A 253 -17.21 -1.72 16.77
N TYR A 254 -16.49 -1.49 15.69
CA TYR A 254 -16.79 -0.39 14.77
C TYR A 254 -17.90 -0.79 13.80
N ASP A 255 -18.91 0.06 13.71
CA ASP A 255 -20.03 -0.04 12.77
C ASP A 255 -19.85 0.98 11.65
N SER A 256 -19.48 0.51 10.46
CA SER A 256 -19.19 1.39 9.32
C SER A 256 -20.41 2.09 8.73
N ASP A 257 -21.62 1.54 8.94
CA ASP A 257 -22.86 2.10 8.41
C ASP A 257 -23.32 3.30 9.24
N LYS A 258 -23.07 3.23 10.55
CA LYS A 258 -23.41 4.28 11.50
C LYS A 258 -22.26 5.21 11.84
N ASP A 259 -21.04 4.83 11.44
CA ASP A 259 -19.79 5.53 11.77
C ASP A 259 -19.61 5.71 13.29
N GLU A 260 -19.86 4.64 14.05
CA GLU A 260 -19.78 4.64 15.53
C GLU A 260 -19.10 3.37 16.05
N THR A 261 -18.57 3.42 17.27
CA THR A 261 -18.15 2.22 17.99
C THR A 261 -19.21 1.81 19.02
N ARG A 262 -19.40 0.50 19.20
CA ARG A 262 -20.32 -0.08 20.19
C ARG A 262 -19.58 -1.05 21.09
N SER A 263 -19.90 -1.04 22.40
CA SER A 263 -19.35 -2.02 23.34
C SER A 263 -19.75 -3.44 22.91
N MET A 264 -18.78 -4.33 22.85
CA MET A 264 -19.00 -5.76 22.58
C MET A 264 -19.22 -6.55 23.88
N ARG A 265 -18.47 -6.22 24.93
CA ARG A 265 -18.49 -6.89 26.24
C ARG A 265 -18.02 -5.93 27.32
N SER A 266 -18.60 -6.06 28.52
CA SER A 266 -18.10 -5.40 29.71
C SER A 266 -16.91 -6.18 30.29
N LYS A 267 -16.10 -5.50 31.08
CA LYS A 267 -14.81 -5.87 31.64
C LYS A 267 -14.77 -7.09 32.57
N GLU A 268 -15.89 -7.65 32.94
CA GLU A 268 -15.96 -8.80 33.85
C GLU A 268 -15.40 -10.10 33.28
N GLU A 269 -15.06 -10.09 31.98
CA GLU A 269 -14.47 -11.22 31.25
C GLU A 269 -13.12 -10.88 30.62
N SER A 270 -12.16 -10.29 31.38
CA SER A 270 -10.77 -10.34 30.92
C SER A 270 -10.33 -11.81 30.95
N HIS A 271 -10.21 -12.39 29.77
CA HIS A 271 -9.82 -13.80 29.65
C HIS A 271 -8.40 -13.98 30.21
N ASP A 272 -8.28 -14.67 31.32
CA ASP A 272 -7.03 -15.29 31.70
C ASP A 272 -6.81 -16.49 30.76
N TYR A 273 -5.96 -16.27 29.73
CA TYR A 273 -5.67 -17.29 28.73
C TYR A 273 -4.80 -18.42 29.26
N ARG A 274 -4.27 -18.32 30.46
CA ARG A 274 -3.44 -19.35 31.11
C ARG A 274 -2.37 -19.89 30.18
N TYR A 275 -1.58 -18.99 29.61
CA TYR A 275 -0.50 -19.36 28.71
C TYR A 275 0.47 -20.35 29.39
N PHE A 276 0.88 -21.35 28.62
CA PHE A 276 2.00 -22.23 28.96
C PHE A 276 2.70 -22.70 27.68
N PRO A 277 4.00 -23.05 27.73
CA PRO A 277 4.71 -23.55 26.57
C PRO A 277 4.01 -24.78 25.98
N ASP A 278 3.86 -24.82 24.65
CA ASP A 278 3.26 -25.98 24.00
C ASP A 278 4.19 -27.18 24.13
N PRO A 279 3.74 -28.30 24.75
CA PRO A 279 4.57 -29.45 25.01
C PRO A 279 4.91 -30.27 23.75
N ASP A 280 4.19 -30.04 22.66
CA ASP A 280 4.37 -30.76 21.40
C ASP A 280 5.32 -30.03 20.44
N LEU A 281 5.78 -28.82 20.79
CA LEU A 281 6.68 -28.01 19.99
C LEU A 281 7.99 -27.73 20.73
N LEU A 282 9.10 -28.04 20.08
CA LEU A 282 10.42 -27.64 20.57
C LEU A 282 10.61 -26.12 20.44
N PRO A 283 11.43 -25.51 21.31
CA PRO A 283 11.87 -24.14 21.10
C PRO A 283 12.47 -23.95 19.73
N VAL A 284 12.18 -22.81 19.10
CA VAL A 284 12.77 -22.42 17.81
C VAL A 284 14.11 -21.75 18.12
N GLU A 285 15.18 -22.35 17.66
CA GLU A 285 16.52 -21.81 17.80
C GLU A 285 16.98 -21.23 16.47
N ILE A 286 17.34 -19.94 16.47
CA ILE A 286 17.73 -19.19 15.28
C ILE A 286 19.17 -18.73 15.48
N SER A 287 20.09 -19.28 14.67
CA SER A 287 21.49 -18.91 14.74
C SER A 287 21.77 -17.54 14.13
N ALA A 288 22.85 -16.89 14.57
CA ALA A 288 23.33 -15.66 13.98
C ALA A 288 23.67 -15.82 12.48
N GLU A 289 24.18 -16.98 12.10
CA GLU A 289 24.48 -17.32 10.71
C GLU A 289 23.22 -17.40 9.85
N TYR A 290 22.14 -17.99 10.37
CA TYR A 290 20.84 -18.01 9.69
C TYR A 290 20.30 -16.60 9.50
N ILE A 291 20.33 -15.76 10.54
CA ILE A 291 19.88 -14.38 10.48
C ILE A 291 20.67 -13.61 9.41
N GLU A 292 21.99 -13.79 9.34
CA GLU A 292 22.82 -13.12 8.33
C GLU A 292 22.49 -13.61 6.91
N THR A 293 22.22 -14.89 6.75
CA THR A 293 21.79 -15.46 5.45
C THR A 293 20.47 -14.83 5.01
N VAL A 294 19.50 -14.70 5.89
CA VAL A 294 18.22 -14.05 5.60
C VAL A 294 18.43 -12.56 5.29
N ARG A 295 19.31 -11.87 6.01
CA ARG A 295 19.65 -10.46 5.76
C ARG A 295 20.15 -10.23 4.33
N GLN A 296 20.98 -11.12 3.83
CA GLN A 296 21.50 -11.05 2.45
C GLN A 296 20.44 -11.30 1.37
N GLN A 297 19.34 -11.94 1.75
CA GLN A 297 18.20 -12.22 0.85
C GLN A 297 17.14 -11.14 0.86
N LEU A 298 17.23 -10.16 1.79
CA LEU A 298 16.26 -9.07 1.84
C LEU A 298 16.27 -8.27 0.54
N PRO A 299 15.09 -7.97 -0.04
CA PRO A 299 15.01 -7.00 -1.11
C PRO A 299 15.34 -5.60 -0.61
N GLU A 300 15.67 -4.68 -1.51
CA GLU A 300 15.73 -3.28 -1.17
C GLU A 300 14.38 -2.82 -0.61
N LEU A 301 14.41 -2.20 0.57
CA LEU A 301 13.19 -1.78 1.28
C LEU A 301 12.62 -0.47 0.71
N PRO A 302 11.32 -0.19 0.89
CA PRO A 302 10.66 0.96 0.26
C PRO A 302 11.35 2.30 0.50
N ASP A 303 11.77 2.60 1.72
CA ASP A 303 12.39 3.88 2.07
C ASP A 303 13.75 4.06 1.41
N ALA A 304 14.59 3.02 1.43
CA ALA A 304 15.88 3.04 0.77
C ALA A 304 15.71 3.20 -0.75
N LYS A 305 14.73 2.51 -1.34
CA LYS A 305 14.40 2.60 -2.76
C LYS A 305 13.88 3.99 -3.12
N GLN A 306 13.03 4.59 -2.30
CA GLN A 306 12.54 5.95 -2.49
C GLN A 306 13.68 6.97 -2.48
N GLN A 307 14.57 6.89 -1.50
CA GLN A 307 15.73 7.75 -1.42
C GLN A 307 16.63 7.56 -2.65
N ARG A 308 16.91 6.33 -3.04
CA ARG A 308 17.71 6.02 -4.23
C ARG A 308 17.06 6.59 -5.51
N PHE A 309 15.75 6.54 -5.64
CA PHE A 309 15.04 7.11 -6.80
C PHE A 309 15.20 8.63 -6.88
N VAL A 310 15.16 9.31 -5.75
CA VAL A 310 15.45 10.76 -5.71
C VAL A 310 16.89 11.04 -6.10
N GLU A 311 17.86 10.30 -5.53
CA GLU A 311 19.29 10.55 -5.74
C GLU A 311 19.79 10.09 -7.12
N GLN A 312 19.41 8.88 -7.54
CA GLN A 312 19.92 8.27 -8.78
C GLN A 312 19.23 8.79 -10.03
N TYR A 313 17.90 9.00 -9.95
CA TYR A 313 17.07 9.38 -11.10
C TYR A 313 16.67 10.86 -11.09
N ASP A 314 17.10 11.63 -10.10
CA ASP A 314 16.74 13.05 -9.92
C ASP A 314 15.22 13.27 -9.94
N LEU A 315 14.47 12.35 -9.29
CA LEU A 315 13.03 12.46 -9.19
C LEU A 315 12.62 13.38 -8.06
N LYS A 316 11.44 13.98 -8.22
CA LYS A 316 10.79 14.67 -7.11
C LYS A 316 10.46 13.68 -5.99
N PRO A 317 10.59 14.06 -4.70
CA PRO A 317 10.29 13.17 -3.58
C PRO A 317 8.89 12.55 -3.62
N ASP A 318 7.88 13.34 -4.00
CA ASP A 318 6.49 12.87 -4.10
C ASP A 318 6.33 11.82 -5.22
N ASP A 319 6.96 12.02 -6.37
CA ASP A 319 6.92 11.07 -7.48
C ASP A 319 7.66 9.78 -7.10
N ALA A 320 8.81 9.89 -6.44
CA ALA A 320 9.56 8.74 -5.92
C ALA A 320 8.71 7.94 -4.90
N ALA A 321 7.98 8.62 -4.01
CA ALA A 321 7.09 7.99 -3.05
C ALA A 321 5.96 7.20 -3.73
N LEU A 322 5.35 7.77 -4.77
CA LEU A 322 4.30 7.10 -5.55
C LEU A 322 4.82 5.87 -6.29
N LEU A 323 5.99 5.96 -6.92
CA LEU A 323 6.61 4.85 -7.64
C LEU A 323 7.04 3.72 -6.71
N THR A 324 7.45 4.03 -5.49
CA THR A 324 7.93 3.03 -4.53
C THR A 324 6.86 2.54 -3.55
N ALA A 325 5.62 3.02 -3.67
CA ALA A 325 4.48 2.49 -2.90
C ALA A 325 4.18 1.01 -3.20
N SER A 326 4.58 0.52 -4.37
CA SER A 326 4.50 -0.88 -4.77
C SER A 326 5.83 -1.32 -5.40
N ARG A 327 6.33 -2.49 -4.99
CA ARG A 327 7.55 -3.07 -5.57
C ARG A 327 7.40 -3.28 -7.07
N ALA A 328 6.27 -3.81 -7.52
CA ALA A 328 6.01 -4.07 -8.93
C ALA A 328 6.00 -2.80 -9.78
N ILE A 329 5.46 -1.69 -9.27
CA ILE A 329 5.49 -0.38 -9.94
C ILE A 329 6.92 0.17 -10.01
N ALA A 330 7.68 0.04 -8.92
CA ALA A 330 9.08 0.47 -8.88
C ALA A 330 9.93 -0.30 -9.88
N ASP A 331 9.77 -1.61 -9.94
CA ASP A 331 10.49 -2.49 -10.87
C ASP A 331 10.13 -2.15 -12.33
N PHE A 332 8.86 -1.91 -12.63
CA PHE A 332 8.40 -1.47 -13.94
C PHE A 332 9.03 -0.12 -14.35
N PHE A 333 9.05 0.84 -13.43
CA PHE A 333 9.69 2.13 -13.66
C PHE A 333 11.19 1.97 -13.97
N GLU A 334 11.92 1.18 -13.19
CA GLU A 334 13.36 0.95 -13.40
C GLU A 334 13.64 0.27 -14.73
N GLU A 335 12.84 -0.75 -15.09
CA GLU A 335 12.94 -1.42 -16.38
C GLU A 335 12.69 -0.45 -17.55
N ALA A 336 11.64 0.36 -17.46
CA ALA A 336 11.34 1.36 -18.49
C ALA A 336 12.43 2.44 -18.57
N ALA A 337 12.92 2.94 -17.44
CA ALA A 337 13.97 3.96 -17.40
C ALA A 337 15.30 3.45 -17.96
N ALA A 338 15.63 2.18 -17.75
CA ALA A 338 16.81 1.54 -18.30
C ALA A 338 16.74 1.31 -19.83
N ALA A 339 15.53 1.24 -20.38
CA ALA A 339 15.29 0.94 -21.81
C ALA A 339 15.13 2.18 -22.69
N THR A 340 15.33 3.39 -22.16
CA THR A 340 15.20 4.64 -22.92
C THR A 340 16.26 5.66 -22.51
N GLU A 341 16.63 6.55 -23.43
CA GLU A 341 17.45 7.74 -23.14
C GLU A 341 16.61 8.96 -22.68
N ALA A 342 15.29 8.80 -22.63
CA ALA A 342 14.41 9.85 -22.11
C ALA A 342 14.71 10.12 -20.62
N LYS A 343 14.48 11.36 -20.19
CA LYS A 343 14.70 11.73 -18.78
C LYS A 343 13.86 10.86 -17.84
N PRO A 344 14.43 10.35 -16.75
CA PRO A 344 13.70 9.52 -15.78
C PRO A 344 12.41 10.17 -15.25
N GLN A 345 12.39 11.50 -15.10
CA GLN A 345 11.18 12.22 -14.70
C GLN A 345 10.05 12.08 -15.73
N LEU A 346 10.36 12.01 -17.02
CA LEU A 346 9.34 11.74 -18.05
C LEU A 346 8.78 10.32 -17.91
N VAL A 347 9.64 9.34 -17.67
CA VAL A 347 9.23 7.95 -17.42
C VAL A 347 8.32 7.90 -16.19
N ALA A 348 8.72 8.54 -15.10
CA ALA A 348 7.93 8.63 -13.86
C ALA A 348 6.55 9.23 -14.12
N ASN A 349 6.46 10.35 -14.83
CA ASN A 349 5.20 11.01 -15.13
C ASN A 349 4.24 10.09 -15.91
N TRP A 350 4.75 9.30 -16.86
CA TRP A 350 3.93 8.37 -17.63
C TRP A 350 3.49 7.15 -16.81
N VAL A 351 4.35 6.61 -15.96
CA VAL A 351 3.99 5.48 -15.09
C VAL A 351 2.94 5.91 -14.05
N ILE A 352 3.15 7.06 -13.40
CA ILE A 352 2.24 7.58 -12.37
C ILE A 352 0.91 8.07 -12.98
N GLY A 353 0.97 8.68 -14.15
CA GLY A 353 -0.18 9.29 -14.83
C GLY A 353 -0.92 8.33 -15.76
N ASP A 354 -0.55 8.36 -17.04
CA ASP A 354 -1.32 7.69 -18.11
C ASP A 354 -1.38 6.16 -17.94
N LEU A 355 -0.27 5.52 -17.58
CA LEU A 355 -0.25 4.06 -17.36
C LEU A 355 -1.11 3.66 -16.16
N SER A 356 -0.93 4.32 -15.01
CA SER A 356 -1.76 4.05 -13.82
C SER A 356 -3.23 4.35 -14.08
N GLY A 357 -3.53 5.39 -14.86
CA GLY A 357 -4.90 5.71 -15.28
C GLY A 357 -5.53 4.60 -16.12
N ALA A 358 -4.77 4.02 -17.06
CA ALA A 358 -5.24 2.91 -17.90
C ALA A 358 -5.45 1.62 -17.09
N LEU A 359 -4.53 1.31 -16.18
CA LEU A 359 -4.64 0.17 -15.26
C LEU A 359 -5.90 0.28 -14.39
N ASN A 360 -6.11 1.43 -13.76
CA ASN A 360 -7.28 1.68 -12.91
C ASN A 360 -8.61 1.61 -13.70
N ARG A 361 -8.64 2.14 -14.91
CA ARG A 361 -9.79 2.08 -15.79
C ARG A 361 -10.20 0.65 -16.12
N ASP A 362 -9.24 -0.22 -16.36
CA ASP A 362 -9.46 -1.61 -16.74
C ASP A 362 -9.45 -2.58 -15.55
N GLY A 363 -9.21 -2.08 -14.31
CA GLY A 363 -9.14 -2.90 -13.10
C GLY A 363 -7.96 -3.88 -13.09
N LEU A 364 -6.84 -3.49 -13.70
CA LEU A 364 -5.63 -4.32 -13.84
C LEU A 364 -4.55 -3.88 -12.83
N GLU A 365 -3.76 -4.85 -12.39
CA GLU A 365 -2.50 -4.60 -11.70
C GLU A 365 -1.37 -4.36 -12.70
N ILE A 366 -0.26 -3.76 -12.25
CA ILE A 366 0.89 -3.44 -13.13
C ILE A 366 1.49 -4.68 -13.79
N GLY A 367 1.44 -5.84 -13.12
CA GLY A 367 1.89 -7.12 -13.68
C GLY A 367 1.08 -7.61 -14.88
N ASP A 368 -0.17 -7.15 -15.00
CA ASP A 368 -1.09 -7.47 -16.09
C ASP A 368 -1.19 -6.35 -17.14
N SER A 369 -0.25 -5.39 -17.09
CA SER A 369 -0.23 -4.25 -18.00
C SER A 369 -0.20 -4.71 -19.47
N LYS A 370 -1.09 -4.16 -20.28
CA LYS A 370 -1.15 -4.42 -21.72
C LYS A 370 0.02 -3.80 -22.49
N VAL A 371 0.67 -2.78 -21.91
CA VAL A 371 1.87 -2.15 -22.42
C VAL A 371 3.02 -2.48 -21.47
N SER A 372 4.02 -3.21 -21.93
CA SER A 372 5.20 -3.57 -21.15
C SER A 372 6.09 -2.35 -20.86
N ALA A 373 6.98 -2.46 -19.89
CA ALA A 373 7.96 -1.42 -19.57
C ALA A 373 8.83 -1.04 -20.78
N VAL A 374 9.29 -2.04 -21.53
CA VAL A 374 10.10 -1.84 -22.75
C VAL A 374 9.29 -1.16 -23.85
N ALA A 375 8.02 -1.56 -24.04
CA ALA A 375 7.14 -0.94 -25.05
C ALA A 375 6.86 0.54 -24.70
N LEU A 376 6.59 0.85 -23.41
CA LEU A 376 6.45 2.22 -22.93
C LEU A 376 7.73 3.03 -23.19
N ALA A 377 8.90 2.46 -22.86
CA ALA A 377 10.21 3.08 -23.10
C ALA A 377 10.43 3.40 -24.59
N GLY A 378 10.02 2.51 -25.49
CA GLY A 378 10.08 2.74 -26.94
C GLY A 378 9.29 3.99 -27.35
N MET A 379 8.07 4.14 -26.83
CA MET A 379 7.26 5.34 -27.07
C MET A 379 7.90 6.61 -26.49
N LEU A 380 8.44 6.52 -25.27
CA LEU A 380 9.12 7.65 -24.60
C LEU A 380 10.38 8.09 -25.37
N THR A 381 11.08 7.14 -25.97
CA THR A 381 12.21 7.43 -26.88
C THR A 381 11.75 8.30 -28.06
N ARG A 382 10.53 8.05 -28.61
CA ARG A 382 9.98 8.87 -29.70
C ARG A 382 9.54 10.27 -29.27
N ILE A 383 9.25 10.46 -27.99
CA ILE A 383 9.10 11.81 -27.41
C ILE A 383 10.46 12.49 -27.28
N HIS A 384 11.45 11.75 -26.78
CA HIS A 384 12.80 12.27 -26.55
C HIS A 384 13.49 12.72 -27.83
N ASP A 385 13.38 11.93 -28.90
CA ASP A 385 13.96 12.25 -30.21
C ASP A 385 13.10 13.20 -31.08
N ASN A 386 11.99 13.72 -30.52
CA ASN A 386 11.02 14.62 -31.19
C ASN A 386 10.30 13.98 -32.38
N THR A 387 10.26 12.67 -32.51
CA THR A 387 9.43 12.00 -33.52
C THR A 387 7.94 12.27 -33.31
N ILE A 388 7.50 12.32 -32.03
CA ILE A 388 6.13 12.69 -31.64
C ILE A 388 6.16 13.72 -30.50
N SER A 389 5.10 14.52 -30.41
CA SER A 389 4.86 15.40 -29.26
C SER A 389 4.21 14.65 -28.10
N GLY A 390 4.29 15.21 -26.89
CA GLY A 390 3.61 14.62 -25.71
C GLY A 390 2.10 14.48 -25.89
N LYS A 391 1.45 15.34 -26.69
CA LYS A 391 0.03 15.23 -27.02
C LYS A 391 -0.26 14.05 -27.96
N ILE A 392 0.62 13.84 -28.95
CA ILE A 392 0.52 12.69 -29.87
C ILE A 392 0.81 11.40 -29.13
N ALA A 393 1.77 11.41 -28.20
CA ALA A 393 2.11 10.26 -27.39
C ALA A 393 0.92 9.66 -26.64
N LYS A 394 -0.03 10.48 -26.19
CA LYS A 394 -1.25 9.96 -25.55
C LYS A 394 -2.11 9.14 -26.52
N GLN A 395 -2.21 9.56 -27.76
CA GLN A 395 -2.93 8.80 -28.80
C GLN A 395 -2.18 7.51 -29.15
N VAL A 396 -0.85 7.57 -29.22
CA VAL A 396 -0.01 6.38 -29.44
C VAL A 396 -0.16 5.38 -28.28
N PHE A 397 -0.12 5.87 -27.06
CA PHE A 397 -0.29 5.02 -25.87
C PHE A 397 -1.65 4.32 -25.84
N GLU A 398 -2.75 5.04 -26.09
CA GLU A 398 -4.08 4.43 -26.15
C GLU A 398 -4.18 3.34 -27.24
N ALA A 399 -3.61 3.60 -28.42
CA ALA A 399 -3.57 2.59 -29.49
C ALA A 399 -2.72 1.36 -29.12
N MET A 400 -1.58 1.57 -28.45
CA MET A 400 -0.76 0.47 -27.91
C MET A 400 -1.54 -0.32 -26.86
N TRP A 401 -2.26 0.38 -25.99
CA TRP A 401 -3.09 -0.23 -24.94
C TRP A 401 -4.24 -1.08 -25.53
N ASP A 402 -4.79 -0.64 -26.66
CA ASP A 402 -5.83 -1.36 -27.40
C ASP A 402 -5.26 -2.51 -28.26
N GLY A 403 -3.94 -2.70 -28.26
CA GLY A 403 -3.30 -3.80 -28.96
C GLY A 403 -3.04 -3.57 -30.46
N GLU A 404 -3.03 -2.32 -30.91
CA GLU A 404 -2.81 -1.99 -32.33
C GLU A 404 -1.34 -2.12 -32.78
N GLY A 405 -0.42 -2.39 -31.86
CA GLY A 405 0.99 -2.60 -32.13
C GLY A 405 1.91 -1.85 -31.17
N ASP A 406 3.22 -1.87 -31.46
CA ASP A 406 4.19 -1.05 -30.76
C ASP A 406 4.12 0.43 -31.19
N ALA A 407 4.90 1.29 -30.49
CA ALA A 407 4.87 2.72 -30.76
C ALA A 407 5.20 3.08 -32.22
N ASP A 408 6.21 2.43 -32.82
CA ASP A 408 6.65 2.72 -34.16
C ASP A 408 5.59 2.30 -35.20
N ALA A 409 5.01 1.10 -35.02
CA ALA A 409 3.94 0.61 -35.89
C ALA A 409 2.69 1.52 -35.85
N VAL A 410 2.31 1.98 -34.65
CA VAL A 410 1.19 2.91 -34.46
C VAL A 410 1.47 4.27 -35.10
N ILE A 411 2.67 4.83 -34.87
CA ILE A 411 3.09 6.12 -35.43
C ILE A 411 3.04 6.08 -36.95
N GLU A 412 3.55 4.99 -37.55
CA GLU A 412 3.58 4.82 -39.00
C GLU A 412 2.19 4.60 -39.58
N SER A 413 1.42 3.67 -39.02
CA SER A 413 0.08 3.33 -39.58
C SER A 413 -0.93 4.46 -39.49
N LYS A 414 -0.83 5.31 -38.45
CA LYS A 414 -1.71 6.45 -38.23
C LYS A 414 -1.14 7.76 -38.76
N GLY A 415 0.09 7.76 -39.29
CA GLY A 415 0.75 8.96 -39.80
C GLY A 415 0.95 10.03 -38.73
N LEU A 416 1.32 9.66 -37.51
CA LEU A 416 1.38 10.55 -36.35
C LEU A 416 2.76 11.22 -36.16
N LYS A 417 3.66 11.07 -37.10
CA LYS A 417 4.99 11.65 -37.03
C LYS A 417 4.90 13.18 -36.96
N GLN A 418 5.67 13.78 -36.05
CA GLN A 418 5.73 15.22 -35.88
C GLN A 418 6.35 15.91 -37.12
N ILE A 419 5.76 16.99 -37.55
CA ILE A 419 6.30 17.82 -38.64
C ILE A 419 7.37 18.74 -38.03
N THR A 420 8.63 18.51 -38.37
CA THR A 420 9.78 19.30 -37.97
C THR A 420 10.42 20.04 -39.13
N ASP A 421 9.95 19.82 -40.36
CA ASP A 421 10.41 20.50 -41.55
C ASP A 421 9.98 21.98 -41.52
N ASN A 422 10.96 22.87 -41.46
CA ASN A 422 10.73 24.30 -41.41
C ASN A 422 9.90 24.80 -42.60
N SER A 423 10.08 24.26 -43.80
CA SER A 423 9.34 24.70 -44.99
C SER A 423 7.84 24.35 -44.90
N ALA A 424 7.52 23.18 -44.32
CA ALA A 424 6.12 22.77 -44.09
C ALA A 424 5.44 23.61 -43.00
N ILE A 425 6.21 23.94 -41.94
CA ILE A 425 5.73 24.79 -40.85
C ILE A 425 5.51 26.22 -41.37
N GLU A 426 6.45 26.78 -42.12
CA GLU A 426 6.35 28.09 -42.72
C GLU A 426 5.12 28.21 -43.66
N ALA A 427 4.89 27.21 -44.49
CA ALA A 427 3.71 27.18 -45.36
C ALA A 427 2.38 27.16 -44.57
N ALA A 428 2.33 26.39 -43.48
CA ALA A 428 1.16 26.35 -42.61
C ALA A 428 0.93 27.68 -41.88
N VAL A 429 2.02 28.32 -41.39
CA VAL A 429 1.98 29.66 -40.77
C VAL A 429 1.49 30.70 -41.78
N ASP A 430 2.05 30.73 -42.99
CA ASP A 430 1.63 31.65 -44.03
C ASP A 430 0.13 31.53 -44.39
N ALA A 431 -0.35 30.32 -44.51
CA ALA A 431 -1.77 30.06 -44.75
C ALA A 431 -2.67 30.59 -43.60
N VAL A 432 -2.23 30.42 -42.34
CA VAL A 432 -3.00 30.92 -41.19
C VAL A 432 -2.95 32.45 -41.10
N ILE A 433 -1.80 33.06 -41.36
CA ILE A 433 -1.65 34.52 -41.40
C ILE A 433 -2.56 35.10 -42.50
N ALA A 434 -2.53 34.53 -43.70
CA ALA A 434 -3.38 34.96 -44.83
C ALA A 434 -4.87 34.82 -44.57
N ALA A 435 -5.29 33.80 -43.84
CA ALA A 435 -6.67 33.55 -43.46
C ALA A 435 -7.23 34.45 -42.35
N ASN A 436 -6.35 35.17 -41.62
CA ASN A 436 -6.74 35.95 -40.43
C ASN A 436 -6.21 37.39 -40.47
N PRO A 437 -6.44 38.20 -41.52
CA PRO A 437 -5.84 39.53 -41.69
C PRO A 437 -6.23 40.52 -40.56
N GLY A 438 -7.44 40.39 -40.01
CA GLY A 438 -7.90 41.25 -38.93
C GLY A 438 -7.09 41.05 -37.63
N GLN A 439 -6.87 39.79 -37.25
CA GLN A 439 -6.08 39.46 -36.08
C GLN A 439 -4.59 39.80 -36.24
N VAL A 440 -4.05 39.72 -37.45
CA VAL A 440 -2.70 40.17 -37.79
C VAL A 440 -2.56 41.67 -37.53
N SER A 441 -3.53 42.47 -37.99
CA SER A 441 -3.54 43.91 -37.73
C SER A 441 -3.64 44.24 -36.24
N GLU A 442 -4.43 43.51 -35.50
CA GLU A 442 -4.56 43.68 -34.05
C GLU A 442 -3.29 43.28 -33.30
N TYR A 443 -2.61 42.22 -33.74
CA TYR A 443 -1.33 41.82 -33.19
C TYR A 443 -0.27 42.89 -33.41
N LYS A 444 -0.13 43.39 -34.65
CA LYS A 444 0.78 44.50 -35.00
C LYS A 444 0.42 45.79 -34.27
N ALA A 445 -0.82 45.98 -33.85
CA ALA A 445 -1.25 47.12 -33.02
C ALA A 445 -0.93 46.93 -31.50
N GLY A 446 -0.19 45.87 -31.11
CA GLY A 446 0.32 45.64 -29.73
C GLY A 446 -0.53 44.65 -28.90
N LYS A 447 -1.40 43.86 -29.52
CA LYS A 447 -2.13 42.78 -28.79
C LYS A 447 -1.34 41.48 -28.81
N ASP A 448 -0.21 41.43 -28.09
CA ASP A 448 0.72 40.30 -28.07
C ASP A 448 0.10 38.96 -27.68
N LYS A 449 -1.02 38.98 -26.93
CA LYS A 449 -1.76 37.78 -26.55
C LYS A 449 -2.33 37.00 -27.72
N LEU A 450 -2.48 37.62 -28.88
CA LEU A 450 -2.98 36.97 -30.10
C LEU A 450 -2.00 35.96 -30.71
N ILE A 451 -0.73 35.97 -30.29
CA ILE A 451 0.23 34.91 -30.70
C ILE A 451 -0.28 33.52 -30.34
N GLY A 452 -0.93 33.35 -29.19
CA GLY A 452 -1.54 32.08 -28.75
C GLY A 452 -2.71 31.64 -29.69
N PHE A 453 -3.48 32.59 -30.21
CA PHE A 453 -4.51 32.30 -31.21
C PHE A 453 -3.91 31.76 -32.51
N PHE A 454 -2.86 32.39 -33.03
CA PHE A 454 -2.19 31.95 -34.27
C PHE A 454 -1.55 30.56 -34.07
N VAL A 455 -0.85 30.33 -32.96
CA VAL A 455 -0.32 29.01 -32.64
C VAL A 455 -1.42 27.95 -32.61
N GLY A 456 -2.57 28.25 -32.01
CA GLY A 456 -3.73 27.37 -31.99
C GLY A 456 -4.27 27.04 -33.36
N GLN A 457 -4.35 28.03 -34.27
CA GLN A 457 -4.82 27.83 -35.66
C GLN A 457 -3.84 27.01 -36.50
N VAL A 458 -2.52 27.25 -36.37
CA VAL A 458 -1.50 26.43 -37.05
C VAL A 458 -1.52 24.99 -36.53
N MET A 459 -1.61 24.81 -35.22
CA MET A 459 -1.75 23.46 -34.63
C MET A 459 -3.01 22.74 -35.13
N LYS A 460 -4.11 23.45 -35.27
CA LYS A 460 -5.36 22.89 -35.86
C LYS A 460 -5.20 22.51 -37.34
N ALA A 461 -4.57 23.38 -38.14
CA ALA A 461 -4.33 23.15 -39.57
C ALA A 461 -3.37 21.96 -39.80
N THR A 462 -2.38 21.77 -38.90
CA THR A 462 -1.42 20.66 -38.95
C THR A 462 -1.88 19.45 -38.15
N LYS A 463 -3.14 19.37 -37.71
CA LYS A 463 -3.72 18.29 -36.89
C LYS A 463 -2.91 17.98 -35.62
N GLY A 464 -2.23 18.98 -35.03
CA GLY A 464 -1.38 18.84 -33.86
C GLY A 464 0.03 18.27 -34.12
N GLN A 465 0.39 18.10 -35.41
CA GLN A 465 1.68 17.47 -35.77
C GLN A 465 2.83 18.48 -35.88
N ALA A 466 2.59 19.78 -36.04
CA ALA A 466 3.65 20.78 -36.06
C ALA A 466 4.32 20.91 -34.66
N ASN A 467 5.61 21.18 -34.66
CA ASN A 467 6.34 21.47 -33.40
C ASN A 467 5.90 22.84 -32.86
N PRO A 468 5.27 22.94 -31.67
CA PRO A 468 4.75 24.21 -31.16
C PRO A 468 5.83 25.26 -30.93
N GLY A 469 7.04 24.87 -30.57
CA GLY A 469 8.17 25.77 -30.37
C GLY A 469 8.62 26.41 -31.69
N GLN A 470 8.75 25.60 -32.74
CA GLN A 470 9.09 26.08 -34.08
C GLN A 470 7.96 26.94 -34.66
N VAL A 471 6.71 26.54 -34.51
CA VAL A 471 5.53 27.34 -34.93
C VAL A 471 5.56 28.71 -34.26
N ASN A 472 5.81 28.77 -32.94
CA ASN A 472 5.87 30.03 -32.21
C ASN A 472 7.01 30.94 -32.71
N GLN A 473 8.18 30.34 -32.98
CA GLN A 473 9.33 31.10 -33.51
C GLN A 473 9.00 31.67 -34.91
N VAL A 474 8.55 30.85 -35.84
CA VAL A 474 8.20 31.24 -37.20
C VAL A 474 7.08 32.30 -37.20
N LEU A 475 6.06 32.17 -36.34
CA LEU A 475 5.04 33.18 -36.17
C LEU A 475 5.56 34.51 -35.71
N LYS A 476 6.46 34.52 -34.71
CA LYS A 476 7.09 35.73 -34.21
C LYS A 476 7.91 36.40 -35.29
N ASP A 477 8.72 35.66 -36.04
CA ASP A 477 9.55 36.18 -37.09
C ASP A 477 8.66 36.81 -38.22
N LYS A 478 7.60 36.13 -38.67
CA LYS A 478 6.73 36.62 -39.75
C LYS A 478 5.72 37.71 -39.33
N LEU A 479 5.38 37.80 -38.06
CA LEU A 479 4.47 38.84 -37.57
C LEU A 479 5.20 40.08 -37.07
N SER A 480 6.52 40.01 -36.91
CA SER A 480 7.36 41.16 -36.53
C SER A 480 7.76 42.02 -37.75
N ASP A 481 7.72 41.44 -38.95
CA ASP A 481 7.88 42.15 -40.24
C ASP A 481 6.52 42.73 -40.67
#